data_a4195e542442945652cb45371527da34
#
_entry.id   a4195e542442945652cb45371527da34
#
_cell.length_a   1.000
_cell.length_b   1.000
_cell.length_c   1.000
_cell.angle_alpha   90.00
_cell.angle_beta   90.00
_cell.angle_gamma   90.00
#
_symmetry.space_group_name_H-M   'P 1'
#
loop_
_entity.id
_entity.type
_entity.pdbx_description
1 polymer ?
#
loop_
_entity_poly.entity_id
_entity_poly.type
_entity_poly.pdbx_seq_one_letter_code
_entity_poly.pdbx_strand_id
1 'polypeptide(L)'
;DWRSGLYVDALDKTFHLEEGSKLIVFATSNPSSNGGIYELNQDLKSRFAIWTWDYPDIRNEMSMVNRSEIPAKFSEGVFRLATETRALEKSGSLDYSISTRDIADAFDLYRSYIGVDGINLQQMVLDLKVLGNYDTDDQIDTIKSRMESIFGKAVFSAVASRYYQENSK
;
A
#
# COMPACT_ATOMS: atom_id res chain seq x y z
N ASP A 1 24.02 10.15 -27.13
CA ASP A 1 23.98 8.73 -27.56
C ASP A 1 24.71 7.91 -26.49
N TRP A 2 24.06 6.92 -25.90
CA TRP A 2 24.66 6.04 -24.89
C TRP A 2 25.96 5.35 -25.34
N ARG A 3 26.20 5.28 -26.64
CA ARG A 3 27.44 4.74 -27.23
C ARG A 3 28.63 5.67 -27.05
N SER A 4 28.41 6.94 -26.80
CA SER A 4 29.47 7.93 -26.52
C SER A 4 29.83 8.05 -25.04
N GLY A 5 29.13 7.33 -24.16
CA GLY A 5 29.30 7.33 -22.72
C GLY A 5 28.11 7.90 -21.97
N LEU A 6 28.01 7.54 -20.69
CA LEU A 6 27.04 8.05 -19.74
C LEU A 6 27.68 9.17 -18.93
N TYR A 7 27.26 10.41 -19.12
CA TYR A 7 27.65 11.52 -18.27
C TYR A 7 26.80 11.56 -17.02
N VAL A 8 27.41 11.63 -15.84
CA VAL A 8 26.74 11.73 -14.55
C VAL A 8 27.04 13.09 -13.94
N ASP A 9 26.08 14.00 -13.99
CA ASP A 9 26.21 15.39 -13.53
C ASP A 9 26.71 15.50 -12.08
N ALA A 10 26.16 14.68 -11.18
CA ALA A 10 26.53 14.70 -9.77
C ALA A 10 28.02 14.37 -9.51
N LEU A 11 28.68 13.73 -10.44
CA LEU A 11 30.08 13.34 -10.37
C LEU A 11 30.97 14.10 -11.32
N ASP A 12 30.39 14.90 -12.21
CA ASP A 12 31.08 15.59 -13.32
C ASP A 12 31.99 14.62 -14.11
N LYS A 13 31.44 13.43 -14.41
CA LYS A 13 32.20 12.35 -15.06
C LYS A 13 31.42 11.68 -16.18
N THR A 14 32.12 11.32 -17.24
CA THR A 14 31.63 10.44 -18.29
C THR A 14 32.13 9.03 -18.09
N PHE A 15 31.25 8.08 -18.03
CA PHE A 15 31.56 6.65 -17.96
C PHE A 15 31.38 6.03 -19.35
N HIS A 16 32.38 5.31 -19.82
CA HIS A 16 32.32 4.58 -21.07
C HIS A 16 32.14 3.08 -20.79
N LEU A 17 31.34 2.43 -21.62
CA LEU A 17 31.23 0.98 -21.56
C LEU A 17 32.46 0.37 -22.24
N GLU A 18 33.00 -0.67 -21.63
CA GLU A 18 34.04 -1.48 -22.27
C GLU A 18 33.49 -2.16 -23.52
N GLU A 19 34.35 -2.44 -24.48
CA GLU A 19 33.98 -3.11 -25.72
C GLU A 19 33.34 -4.48 -25.42
N GLY A 20 32.17 -4.75 -26.03
CA GLY A 20 31.39 -5.95 -25.80
C GLY A 20 30.43 -5.89 -24.60
N SER A 21 30.51 -4.87 -23.75
CA SER A 21 29.58 -4.66 -22.65
C SER A 21 28.21 -4.15 -23.12
N LYS A 22 27.14 -4.45 -22.36
CA LYS A 22 25.78 -3.97 -22.60
C LYS A 22 25.27 -3.27 -21.34
N LEU A 23 24.66 -2.09 -21.51
CA LEU A 23 23.93 -1.41 -20.45
C LEU A 23 22.45 -1.73 -20.58
N ILE A 24 21.86 -2.25 -19.50
CA ILE A 24 20.41 -2.43 -19.38
C ILE A 24 19.94 -1.53 -18.23
N VAL A 25 18.99 -0.67 -18.51
CA VAL A 25 18.42 0.26 -17.52
C VAL A 25 17.02 -0.23 -17.14
N PHE A 26 16.83 -0.48 -15.87
CA PHE A 26 15.52 -0.75 -15.28
C PHE A 26 15.08 0.46 -14.46
N ALA A 27 13.84 0.87 -14.64
CA ALA A 27 13.24 1.95 -13.87
C ALA A 27 11.86 1.52 -13.38
N THR A 28 11.51 1.95 -12.18
CA THR A 28 10.16 1.76 -11.61
C THR A 28 9.53 3.11 -11.36
N SER A 29 8.25 3.21 -11.62
CA SER A 29 7.44 4.40 -11.36
C SER A 29 6.08 3.97 -10.82
N ASN A 30 5.54 4.74 -9.88
CA ASN A 30 4.15 4.56 -9.47
C ASN A 30 3.22 5.10 -10.55
N PRO A 31 1.97 4.61 -10.64
CA PRO A 31 0.95 5.19 -11.52
C PRO A 31 0.73 6.68 -11.21
N SER A 32 0.43 7.46 -12.24
CA SER A 32 0.17 8.91 -12.12
C SER A 32 -1.08 9.25 -11.29
N SER A 33 -1.94 8.27 -11.00
CA SER A 33 -3.09 8.40 -10.11
C SER A 33 -2.72 8.69 -8.65
N ASN A 34 -1.50 8.32 -8.24
CA ASN A 34 -1.01 8.63 -6.89
C ASN A 34 -0.47 10.07 -6.89
N GLY A 35 -1.25 11.01 -6.38
CA GLY A 35 -0.97 12.45 -6.41
C GLY A 35 0.49 12.83 -6.15
N GLY A 36 0.99 13.80 -6.90
CA GLY A 36 2.36 14.30 -6.78
C GLY A 36 3.41 13.64 -7.68
N ILE A 37 3.03 12.68 -8.52
CA ILE A 37 3.94 12.04 -9.48
C ILE A 37 3.77 12.71 -10.84
N TYR A 38 4.87 13.27 -11.37
CA TYR A 38 4.89 13.79 -12.75
C TYR A 38 4.65 12.64 -13.73
N GLU A 39 3.72 12.84 -14.66
CA GLU A 39 3.59 11.92 -15.78
C GLU A 39 4.93 11.80 -16.51
N LEU A 40 5.33 10.55 -16.75
CA LEU A 40 6.50 10.30 -17.58
C LEU A 40 6.28 10.95 -18.95
N ASN A 41 7.23 11.80 -19.36
CA ASN A 41 7.24 12.42 -20.67
C ASN A 41 7.09 11.36 -21.76
N GLN A 42 6.30 11.67 -22.78
CA GLN A 42 6.04 10.77 -23.92
C GLN A 42 7.33 10.34 -24.62
N ASP A 43 8.31 11.23 -24.73
CA ASP A 43 9.62 10.94 -25.32
C ASP A 43 10.40 9.91 -24.48
N LEU A 44 10.30 9.99 -23.15
CA LEU A 44 10.88 8.99 -22.25
C LEU A 44 10.14 7.65 -22.37
N LYS A 45 8.80 7.68 -22.38
CA LYS A 45 7.98 6.47 -22.55
C LYS A 45 8.32 5.71 -23.84
N SER A 46 8.62 6.42 -24.93
CA SER A 46 8.95 5.81 -26.24
C SER A 46 10.29 5.06 -26.24
N ARG A 47 11.16 5.32 -25.27
CA ARG A 47 12.52 4.73 -25.17
C ARG A 47 12.58 3.49 -24.28
N PHE A 48 11.51 3.18 -23.56
CA PHE A 48 11.43 2.04 -22.65
C PHE A 48 10.37 1.04 -23.11
N ALA A 49 10.63 -0.24 -22.89
CA ALA A 49 9.57 -1.23 -22.86
C ALA A 49 8.82 -1.07 -21.53
N ILE A 50 7.58 -0.60 -21.59
CA ILE A 50 6.78 -0.33 -20.40
C ILE A 50 5.95 -1.55 -20.06
N TRP A 51 6.09 -2.02 -18.82
CA TRP A 51 5.31 -3.13 -18.28
C TRP A 51 4.54 -2.62 -17.07
N THR A 52 3.23 -2.85 -17.07
CA THR A 52 2.39 -2.54 -15.92
C THR A 52 2.20 -3.78 -15.08
N TRP A 53 2.48 -3.64 -13.79
CA TRP A 53 2.29 -4.69 -12.80
C TRP A 53 1.09 -4.31 -11.93
N ASP A 54 0.19 -5.26 -11.77
CA ASP A 54 -0.91 -5.17 -10.80
C ASP A 54 -0.55 -5.96 -9.53
N TYR A 55 -1.39 -5.88 -8.51
CA TYR A 55 -1.24 -6.70 -7.32
C TYR A 55 -1.25 -8.19 -7.68
N PRO A 56 -0.48 -9.03 -6.97
CA PRO A 56 -0.57 -10.47 -7.12
C PRO A 56 -2.00 -10.97 -6.87
N ASP A 57 -2.35 -12.15 -7.41
CA ASP A 57 -3.57 -12.79 -6.96
C ASP A 57 -3.52 -13.07 -5.45
N ILE A 58 -4.68 -13.10 -4.80
CA ILE A 58 -4.80 -13.17 -3.34
C ILE A 58 -4.05 -14.37 -2.74
N ARG A 59 -3.96 -15.50 -3.43
CA ARG A 59 -3.27 -16.70 -2.91
C ARG A 59 -1.76 -16.48 -2.89
N ASN A 60 -1.23 -15.92 -3.95
CA ASN A 60 0.18 -15.57 -4.05
C ASN A 60 0.52 -14.50 -3.03
N GLU A 61 -0.29 -13.46 -2.90
CA GLU A 61 -0.09 -12.40 -1.92
C GLU A 61 -0.12 -12.93 -0.48
N MET A 62 -1.06 -13.83 -0.14
CA MET A 62 -1.11 -14.49 1.16
C MET A 62 0.14 -15.33 1.47
N SER A 63 0.84 -15.83 0.45
CA SER A 63 2.10 -16.57 0.63
C SER A 63 3.32 -15.66 0.83
N MET A 64 3.24 -14.40 0.38
CA MET A 64 4.33 -13.41 0.49
C MET A 64 4.38 -12.75 1.86
N VAL A 65 3.27 -12.72 2.58
CA VAL A 65 3.16 -12.04 3.87
C VAL A 65 3.25 -13.03 5.03
N ASN A 66 4.10 -12.73 6.02
CA ASN A 66 4.19 -13.53 7.23
C ASN A 66 2.89 -13.42 8.05
N ARG A 67 2.17 -14.53 8.18
CA ARG A 67 0.88 -14.62 8.90
C ARG A 67 0.98 -15.40 10.21
N SER A 68 2.19 -15.73 10.66
CA SER A 68 2.38 -16.41 11.94
C SER A 68 1.79 -15.57 13.07
N GLU A 69 1.16 -16.21 14.03
CA GLU A 69 0.52 -15.60 15.22
C GLU A 69 -0.68 -14.67 14.91
N ILE A 70 -1.04 -14.51 13.62
CA ILE A 70 -2.23 -13.75 13.24
C ILE A 70 -3.44 -14.70 13.19
N PRO A 71 -4.56 -14.38 13.87
CA PRO A 71 -5.77 -15.19 13.77
C PRO A 71 -6.24 -15.35 12.33
N ALA A 72 -6.53 -16.58 11.90
CA ALA A 72 -6.85 -16.89 10.51
C ALA A 72 -8.00 -16.01 9.96
N LYS A 73 -9.09 -15.88 10.73
CA LYS A 73 -10.24 -15.03 10.33
C LYS A 73 -9.87 -13.56 10.17
N PHE A 74 -8.99 -13.04 11.03
CA PHE A 74 -8.52 -11.66 10.93
C PHE A 74 -7.64 -11.48 9.70
N SER A 75 -6.67 -12.38 9.49
CA SER A 75 -5.82 -12.39 8.31
C SER A 75 -6.64 -12.42 7.01
N GLU A 76 -7.56 -13.36 6.88
CA GLU A 76 -8.44 -13.47 5.71
C GLU A 76 -9.29 -12.21 5.50
N GLY A 77 -9.80 -11.63 6.60
CA GLY A 77 -10.54 -10.37 6.56
C GLY A 77 -9.71 -9.20 6.03
N VAL A 78 -8.45 -9.08 6.44
CA VAL A 78 -7.55 -8.01 5.94
C VAL A 78 -7.26 -8.17 4.45
N PHE A 79 -6.99 -9.38 3.96
CA PHE A 79 -6.80 -9.62 2.52
C PHE A 79 -8.08 -9.34 1.71
N ARG A 80 -9.25 -9.71 2.25
CA ARG A 80 -10.52 -9.38 1.62
C ARG A 80 -10.74 -7.87 1.54
N LEU A 81 -10.47 -7.15 2.63
CA LEU A 81 -10.56 -5.69 2.66
C LEU A 81 -9.62 -5.05 1.65
N ALA A 82 -8.39 -5.54 1.53
CA ALA A 82 -7.44 -5.07 0.52
C ALA A 82 -7.98 -5.28 -0.91
N THR A 83 -8.59 -6.42 -1.19
CA THR A 83 -9.21 -6.69 -2.49
C THR A 83 -10.36 -5.72 -2.79
N GLU A 84 -11.22 -5.46 -1.80
CA GLU A 84 -12.34 -4.53 -1.94
C GLU A 84 -11.87 -3.08 -2.12
N THR A 85 -10.86 -2.63 -1.37
CA THR A 85 -10.30 -1.27 -1.51
C THR A 85 -9.64 -1.05 -2.86
N ARG A 86 -8.93 -2.04 -3.40
CA ARG A 86 -8.33 -2.00 -4.75
C ARG A 86 -9.38 -1.90 -5.85
N ALA A 87 -10.50 -2.57 -5.68
CA ALA A 87 -11.63 -2.44 -6.62
C ALA A 87 -12.26 -1.05 -6.57
N LEU A 88 -12.38 -0.46 -5.37
CA LEU A 88 -12.90 0.90 -5.19
C LEU A 88 -11.93 1.97 -5.72
N GLU A 89 -10.62 1.80 -5.54
CA GLU A 89 -9.61 2.68 -6.14
C GLU A 89 -9.67 2.63 -7.68
N LYS A 90 -9.73 1.45 -8.27
CA LYS A 90 -9.87 1.28 -9.73
C LYS A 90 -11.15 1.93 -10.28
N SER A 91 -12.21 1.99 -9.50
CA SER A 91 -13.46 2.69 -9.88
C SER A 91 -13.43 4.20 -9.63
N GLY A 92 -12.38 4.72 -9.02
CA GLY A 92 -12.26 6.13 -8.64
C GLY A 92 -13.08 6.52 -7.41
N SER A 93 -13.56 5.52 -6.64
CA SER A 93 -14.32 5.76 -5.40
C SER A 93 -13.43 5.97 -4.18
N LEU A 94 -12.17 5.57 -4.27
CA LEU A 94 -11.12 5.80 -3.28
C LEU A 94 -9.86 6.30 -3.97
N ASP A 95 -9.11 7.16 -3.28
CA ASP A 95 -7.82 7.66 -3.74
C ASP A 95 -6.66 6.74 -3.37
N TYR A 96 -6.91 5.80 -2.46
CA TYR A 96 -5.91 4.90 -1.92
C TYR A 96 -6.49 3.49 -1.72
N SER A 97 -5.67 2.47 -1.99
CA SER A 97 -5.99 1.08 -1.70
C SER A 97 -4.92 0.42 -0.85
N ILE A 98 -5.31 -0.58 -0.08
CA ILE A 98 -4.41 -1.32 0.80
C ILE A 98 -3.43 -2.13 -0.05
N SER A 99 -2.13 -1.81 0.08
CA SER A 99 -1.06 -2.51 -0.59
C SER A 99 -0.63 -3.78 0.16
N THR A 100 0.14 -4.65 -0.49
CA THR A 100 0.78 -5.81 0.16
C THR A 100 1.67 -5.40 1.33
N ARG A 101 2.33 -4.23 1.21
CA ARG A 101 3.17 -3.66 2.28
C ARG A 101 2.32 -3.27 3.49
N ASP A 102 1.18 -2.62 3.29
CA ASP A 102 0.30 -2.23 4.39
C ASP A 102 -0.23 -3.45 5.14
N ILE A 103 -0.51 -4.55 4.43
CA ILE A 103 -0.90 -5.82 5.06
C ILE A 103 0.25 -6.36 5.93
N ALA A 104 1.48 -6.36 5.40
CA ALA A 104 2.64 -6.81 6.14
C ALA A 104 2.88 -5.95 7.39
N ASP A 105 2.85 -4.63 7.25
CA ASP A 105 3.01 -3.67 8.36
C ASP A 105 1.89 -3.79 9.40
N ALA A 106 0.66 -4.09 8.97
CA ALA A 106 -0.47 -4.34 9.86
C ALA A 106 -0.25 -5.60 10.71
N PHE A 107 0.28 -6.67 10.10
CA PHE A 107 0.58 -7.90 10.82
C PHE A 107 1.81 -7.78 11.72
N ASP A 108 2.81 -7.00 11.33
CA ASP A 108 3.96 -6.68 12.19
C ASP A 108 3.52 -5.87 13.42
N LEU A 109 2.64 -4.89 13.22
CA LEU A 109 2.03 -4.14 14.32
C LEU A 109 1.23 -5.05 15.25
N TYR A 110 0.40 -5.96 14.69
CA TYR A 110 -0.36 -6.91 15.48
C TYR A 110 0.55 -7.75 16.39
N ARG A 111 1.63 -8.34 15.80
CA ARG A 111 2.60 -9.16 16.55
C ARG A 111 3.30 -8.40 17.66
N SER A 112 3.64 -7.14 17.40
CA SER A 112 4.37 -6.29 18.36
C SER A 112 3.59 -6.03 19.66
N TYR A 113 2.27 -6.19 19.63
CA TYR A 113 1.39 -5.92 20.77
C TYR A 113 0.69 -7.18 21.32
N ILE A 114 1.06 -8.38 20.86
CA ILE A 114 0.56 -9.63 21.44
C ILE A 114 0.93 -9.67 22.93
N GLY A 115 -0.06 -9.96 23.78
CA GLY A 115 0.14 -10.05 25.23
C GLY A 115 0.02 -8.73 26.00
N VAL A 116 -0.28 -7.62 25.32
CA VAL A 116 -0.59 -6.36 26.00
C VAL A 116 -2.05 -6.36 26.42
N ASP A 117 -2.30 -6.28 27.73
CA ASP A 117 -3.64 -6.28 28.30
C ASP A 117 -4.44 -5.00 27.96
N GLY A 118 -5.74 -5.16 27.82
CA GLY A 118 -6.68 -4.05 27.66
C GLY A 118 -6.74 -3.46 26.24
N ILE A 119 -6.02 -4.02 25.28
CA ILE A 119 -6.01 -3.57 23.88
C ILE A 119 -6.79 -4.55 23.00
N ASN A 120 -7.75 -4.05 22.23
CA ASN A 120 -8.30 -4.81 21.11
C ASN A 120 -7.36 -4.69 19.92
N LEU A 121 -6.45 -5.66 19.75
CA LEU A 121 -5.41 -5.65 18.72
C LEU A 121 -5.97 -5.52 17.30
N GLN A 122 -7.07 -6.23 16.99
CA GLN A 122 -7.66 -6.17 15.65
C GLN A 122 -8.15 -4.77 15.34
N GLN A 123 -8.85 -4.16 16.29
CA GLN A 123 -9.34 -2.80 16.16
C GLN A 123 -8.19 -1.79 16.00
N MET A 124 -7.20 -1.85 16.87
CA MET A 124 -6.04 -0.96 16.84
C MET A 124 -5.32 -1.01 15.48
N VAL A 125 -5.11 -2.22 14.96
CA VAL A 125 -4.43 -2.40 13.67
C VAL A 125 -5.27 -1.83 12.53
N LEU A 126 -6.58 -2.06 12.52
CA LEU A 126 -7.48 -1.53 11.50
C LEU A 126 -7.56 0.00 11.55
N ASP A 127 -7.60 0.59 12.73
CA ASP A 127 -7.65 2.05 12.89
C ASP A 127 -6.34 2.71 12.42
N LEU A 128 -5.19 2.19 12.86
CA LEU A 128 -3.90 2.81 12.59
C LEU A 128 -3.36 2.54 11.18
N LYS A 129 -3.62 1.35 10.63
CA LYS A 129 -3.01 0.91 9.36
C LYS A 129 -3.98 0.92 8.18
N VAL A 130 -5.26 1.03 8.44
CA VAL A 130 -6.28 1.11 7.40
C VAL A 130 -6.94 2.48 7.39
N LEU A 131 -7.67 2.83 8.44
CA LEU A 131 -8.40 4.11 8.48
C LEU A 131 -7.47 5.32 8.43
N GLY A 132 -6.30 5.24 9.04
CA GLY A 132 -5.31 6.32 9.02
C GLY A 132 -4.75 6.71 7.66
N ASN A 133 -5.09 5.96 6.60
CA ASN A 133 -4.67 6.26 5.22
C ASN A 133 -5.71 7.08 4.44
N TYR A 134 -6.85 7.43 5.04
CA TYR A 134 -7.94 8.16 4.40
C TYR A 134 -8.19 9.49 5.09
N ASP A 135 -8.27 10.57 4.33
CA ASP A 135 -8.34 11.94 4.84
C ASP A 135 -9.75 12.55 4.75
N THR A 136 -10.65 11.98 3.95
CA THR A 136 -11.99 12.51 3.76
C THR A 136 -13.04 11.68 4.48
N ASP A 137 -14.07 12.34 5.06
CA ASP A 137 -15.14 11.67 5.79
C ASP A 137 -15.86 10.63 4.94
N ASP A 138 -16.12 10.91 3.66
CA ASP A 138 -16.81 10.00 2.74
C ASP A 138 -16.00 8.71 2.50
N GLN A 139 -14.68 8.82 2.36
CA GLN A 139 -13.80 7.65 2.20
C GLN A 139 -13.70 6.86 3.50
N ILE A 140 -13.55 7.55 4.64
CA ILE A 140 -13.53 6.96 5.97
C ILE A 140 -14.81 6.16 6.24
N ASP A 141 -15.98 6.74 5.94
CA ASP A 141 -17.27 6.07 6.14
C ASP A 141 -17.46 4.88 5.20
N THR A 142 -16.98 4.99 3.96
CA THR A 142 -16.94 3.87 3.01
C THR A 142 -16.12 2.72 3.56
N ILE A 143 -14.90 2.99 4.05
CA ILE A 143 -14.01 1.97 4.60
C ILE A 143 -14.57 1.37 5.88
N LYS A 144 -15.09 2.18 6.81
CA LYS A 144 -15.77 1.70 8.04
C LYS A 144 -16.89 0.72 7.71
N SER A 145 -17.73 1.06 6.74
CA SER A 145 -18.83 0.18 6.30
C SER A 145 -18.31 -1.17 5.80
N ARG A 146 -17.20 -1.19 5.03
CA ARG A 146 -16.56 -2.43 4.57
C ARG A 146 -15.97 -3.22 5.72
N MET A 147 -15.26 -2.55 6.63
CA MET A 147 -14.70 -3.17 7.82
C MET A 147 -15.79 -3.81 8.69
N GLU A 148 -16.89 -3.11 8.95
CA GLU A 148 -18.04 -3.65 9.69
C GLU A 148 -18.63 -4.88 9.01
N SER A 149 -18.73 -4.87 7.68
CA SER A 149 -19.23 -6.02 6.91
C SER A 149 -18.31 -7.24 7.01
N ILE A 150 -17.00 -7.04 7.09
CA ILE A 150 -15.99 -8.10 7.09
C ILE A 150 -15.73 -8.62 8.50
N PHE A 151 -15.55 -7.73 9.47
CA PHE A 151 -15.12 -8.06 10.83
C PHE A 151 -16.26 -8.06 11.86
N GLY A 152 -17.41 -7.49 11.51
CA GLY A 152 -18.59 -7.38 12.38
C GLY A 152 -18.60 -6.12 13.24
N LYS A 153 -19.80 -5.64 13.60
CA LYS A 153 -20.00 -4.38 14.34
C LYS A 153 -19.36 -4.35 15.73
N ALA A 154 -19.21 -5.49 16.38
CA ALA A 154 -18.63 -5.56 17.74
C ALA A 154 -17.16 -5.13 17.79
N VAL A 155 -16.44 -5.21 16.68
CA VAL A 155 -15.04 -4.77 16.57
C VAL A 155 -14.96 -3.24 16.58
N PHE A 156 -16.01 -2.51 16.15
CA PHE A 156 -15.99 -1.06 15.92
C PHE A 156 -16.64 -0.19 17.00
N SER A 157 -17.47 -0.76 17.89
CA SER A 157 -18.27 0.04 18.81
C SER A 157 -17.50 0.68 19.98
N ALA A 158 -16.29 0.21 20.28
CA ALA A 158 -15.55 0.63 21.47
C ALA A 158 -14.57 1.80 21.22
N VAL A 159 -14.11 2.03 20.01
CA VAL A 159 -13.02 3.00 19.71
C VAL A 159 -13.53 4.28 19.06
N ALA A 160 -14.56 4.24 18.27
CA ALA A 160 -15.18 5.44 17.69
C ALA A 160 -15.57 6.48 18.77
N SER A 161 -15.94 6.04 19.98
CA SER A 161 -16.30 6.92 21.08
C SER A 161 -15.10 7.62 21.75
N ARG A 162 -13.88 7.06 21.71
CA ARG A 162 -12.70 7.67 22.35
C ARG A 162 -12.00 8.66 21.42
N TYR A 163 -11.86 8.35 20.15
CA TYR A 163 -11.15 9.22 19.19
C TYR A 163 -11.90 10.55 18.96
N TYR A 164 -13.24 10.51 18.92
CA TYR A 164 -14.06 11.71 18.78
C TYR A 164 -14.19 12.54 20.08
N GLN A 165 -14.01 11.94 21.26
CA GLN A 165 -14.05 12.68 22.53
C GLN A 165 -12.76 13.45 22.82
N GLU A 166 -11.61 13.03 22.33
CA GLU A 166 -10.32 13.68 22.55
C GLU A 166 -10.04 14.80 21.53
N ASN A 167 -10.61 14.75 20.33
CA ASN A 167 -10.42 15.75 19.28
C ASN A 167 -11.55 16.80 19.19
N SER A 168 -12.52 16.79 20.11
CA SER A 168 -13.63 17.77 20.20
C SER A 168 -13.47 18.79 21.31
N LYS A 169 -12.23 19.02 21.79
CA LYS A 169 -11.91 20.06 22.78
C LYS A 169 -10.97 21.09 22.20
#